data_83edc05f67008d92c43efd9646e9c83c
#
_entry.id   83edc05f67008d92c43efd9646e9c83c
#
_cell.length_a   1.000
_cell.length_b   1.000
_cell.length_c   1.000
_cell.angle_alpha   90.00
_cell.angle_beta   90.00
_cell.angle_gamma   90.00
#
_symmetry.space_group_name_H-M   'P 1'
#
loop_
_entity.id
_entity.type
_entity.pdbx_description
1 polymer ?
#
loop_
_entity_poly.entity_id
_entity_poly.type
_entity_poly.pdbx_seq_one_letter_code
_entity_poly.pdbx_strand_id
1 'polypeptide(L)'
;MGNLATLILRLVLGGLMAGHGAQKLFGSFGGPGLEGTSGFMEMLGLKPGKTWAWLAALSEFGGGVLTVLGLLNPLGPIGVIGSMSMATITAHGGKPIWVTEGGAELPITNIAAATALMLNGPGKFSLDRASASGFPTCSRPSGS
;
A
#
# COMPACT_ATOMS: atom_id res chain seq x y z
N MET A 1 -9.09 -9.51 14.38
CA MET A 1 -9.01 -10.30 13.12
C MET A 1 -8.08 -11.48 13.36
N GLY A 2 -8.40 -12.66 12.82
CA GLY A 2 -7.53 -13.84 12.98
C GLY A 2 -6.24 -13.73 12.17
N ASN A 3 -5.17 -14.40 12.61
CA ASN A 3 -3.86 -14.34 11.96
C ASN A 3 -3.87 -14.77 10.49
N LEU A 4 -4.67 -15.78 10.14
CA LEU A 4 -4.81 -16.25 8.76
C LEU A 4 -5.55 -15.22 7.90
N ALA A 5 -6.62 -14.62 8.42
CA ALA A 5 -7.34 -13.55 7.72
C ALA A 5 -6.44 -12.33 7.47
N THR A 6 -5.64 -11.96 8.44
CA THR A 6 -4.65 -10.89 8.30
C THR A 6 -3.62 -11.22 7.22
N LEU A 7 -3.11 -12.45 7.19
CA LEU A 7 -2.17 -12.89 6.15
C LEU A 7 -2.79 -12.82 4.76
N ILE A 8 -4.00 -13.35 4.59
CA ILE A 8 -4.70 -13.32 3.29
C ILE A 8 -4.88 -11.88 2.82
N LEU A 9 -5.36 -11.01 3.70
CA LEU A 9 -5.58 -9.60 3.35
C LEU A 9 -4.27 -8.90 2.98
N ARG A 10 -3.18 -9.17 3.69
CA ARG A 10 -1.85 -8.63 3.38
C ARG A 10 -1.35 -9.10 2.01
N LEU A 11 -1.49 -10.40 1.71
CA LEU A 11 -1.02 -10.96 0.43
C LEU A 11 -1.81 -10.40 -0.75
N VAL A 12 -3.13 -10.32 -0.63
CA VAL A 12 -3.99 -9.80 -1.71
C VAL A 12 -3.80 -8.30 -1.89
N LEU A 13 -4.02 -7.51 -0.84
CA LEU A 13 -3.89 -6.05 -0.93
C LEU A 13 -2.46 -5.63 -1.29
N GLY A 14 -1.49 -6.14 -0.54
CA GLY A 14 -0.09 -5.79 -0.75
C GLY A 14 0.43 -6.26 -2.11
N GLY A 15 0.06 -7.45 -2.55
CA GLY A 15 0.43 -7.99 -3.86
C GLY A 15 -0.13 -7.17 -5.02
N LEU A 16 -1.41 -6.80 -4.96
CA LEU A 16 -2.03 -5.94 -5.97
C LEU A 16 -1.40 -4.55 -5.98
N MET A 17 -1.17 -3.96 -4.83
CA MET A 17 -0.55 -2.64 -4.74
C MET A 17 0.90 -2.64 -5.22
N ALA A 18 1.69 -3.66 -4.88
CA ALA A 18 3.03 -3.83 -5.41
C ALA A 18 3.01 -3.99 -6.94
N GLY A 19 2.05 -4.74 -7.49
CA GLY A 19 1.83 -4.87 -8.93
C GLY A 19 1.52 -3.53 -9.60
N HIS A 20 0.63 -2.74 -9.04
CA HIS A 20 0.32 -1.39 -9.53
C HIS A 20 1.54 -0.46 -9.48
N GLY A 21 2.30 -0.51 -8.39
CA GLY A 21 3.55 0.23 -8.28
C GLY A 21 4.59 -0.21 -9.31
N ALA A 22 4.72 -1.51 -9.56
CA ALA A 22 5.60 -2.06 -10.61
C ALA A 22 5.18 -1.61 -12.02
N GLN A 23 3.88 -1.52 -12.29
CA GLN A 23 3.38 -0.98 -13.55
C GLN A 23 3.84 0.47 -13.77
N LYS A 24 3.84 1.26 -12.73
CA LYS A 24 4.25 2.68 -12.77
C LYS A 24 5.76 2.85 -12.83
N LEU A 25 6.52 2.03 -12.11
CA LEU A 25 7.99 2.13 -12.05
C LEU A 25 8.67 1.52 -13.28
N PHE A 26 8.27 0.29 -13.62
CA PHE A 26 9.01 -0.56 -14.55
C PHE A 26 8.25 -0.83 -15.86
N GLY A 27 6.99 -0.40 -15.96
CA GLY A 27 6.13 -0.77 -17.08
C GLY A 27 5.75 -2.24 -17.09
N SER A 28 5.87 -2.95 -15.96
CA SER A 28 5.52 -4.36 -15.82
C SER A 28 4.02 -4.59 -16.11
N PHE A 29 3.65 -5.80 -16.50
CA PHE A 29 2.25 -6.19 -16.75
C PHE A 29 1.51 -5.26 -17.73
N GLY A 30 2.21 -4.72 -18.72
CA GLY A 30 1.63 -3.78 -19.68
C GLY A 30 1.36 -2.39 -19.14
N GLY A 31 1.99 -2.02 -18.03
CA GLY A 31 1.84 -0.72 -17.39
C GLY A 31 2.57 0.42 -18.12
N PRO A 32 2.29 1.68 -17.75
CA PRO A 32 2.81 2.86 -18.44
C PRO A 32 4.29 3.15 -18.22
N GLY A 33 4.90 2.56 -17.19
CA GLY A 33 6.24 2.94 -16.74
C GLY A 33 6.27 4.33 -16.10
N LEU A 34 7.46 4.75 -15.66
CA LEU A 34 7.60 6.03 -14.98
C LEU A 34 7.29 7.23 -15.88
N GLU A 35 7.69 7.15 -17.15
CA GLU A 35 7.48 8.22 -18.13
C GLU A 35 5.99 8.41 -18.45
N GLY A 36 5.28 7.32 -18.73
CA GLY A 36 3.83 7.35 -18.95
C GLY A 36 3.05 7.80 -17.71
N THR A 37 3.47 7.36 -16.54
CA THR A 37 2.88 7.81 -15.27
C THR A 37 3.12 9.30 -15.04
N SER A 38 4.30 9.80 -15.35
CA SER A 38 4.63 11.23 -15.28
C SER A 38 3.71 12.07 -16.16
N GLY A 39 3.50 11.65 -17.42
CA GLY A 39 2.58 12.31 -18.34
C GLY A 39 1.14 12.30 -17.83
N PHE A 40 0.70 11.19 -17.25
CA PHE A 40 -0.63 11.10 -16.64
C PHE A 40 -0.80 12.05 -15.45
N MET A 41 0.22 12.17 -14.60
CA MET A 41 0.20 13.12 -13.47
C MET A 41 0.08 14.56 -13.95
N GLU A 42 0.78 14.94 -15.03
CA GLU A 42 0.66 16.27 -15.60
C GLU A 42 -0.73 16.54 -16.19
N MET A 43 -1.36 15.54 -16.80
CA MET A 43 -2.75 15.63 -17.26
C MET A 43 -3.72 15.88 -16.11
N LEU A 44 -3.43 15.37 -14.92
CA LEU A 44 -4.22 15.63 -13.71
C LEU A 44 -3.91 16.99 -13.06
N GLY A 45 -3.01 17.78 -13.63
CA GLY A 45 -2.59 19.06 -13.08
C GLY A 45 -1.52 18.98 -12.00
N LEU A 46 -0.93 17.80 -11.81
CA LEU A 46 0.13 17.57 -10.83
C LEU A 46 1.50 17.78 -11.49
N LYS A 47 2.13 18.91 -11.20
CA LYS A 47 3.42 19.30 -11.77
C LYS A 47 4.46 19.56 -10.68
N PRO A 48 5.73 19.17 -10.89
CA PRO A 48 6.23 18.39 -12.01
C PRO A 48 5.74 16.95 -11.99
N GLY A 49 5.28 16.43 -13.12
CA GLY A 49 4.70 15.08 -13.21
C GLY A 49 5.63 13.96 -12.76
N LYS A 50 6.93 14.12 -13.01
CA LYS A 50 7.95 13.14 -12.60
C LYS A 50 8.04 12.97 -11.08
N THR A 51 7.97 14.04 -10.32
CA THR A 51 7.97 14.00 -8.84
C THR A 51 6.75 13.25 -8.31
N TRP A 52 5.57 13.57 -8.81
CA TRP A 52 4.34 12.90 -8.41
C TRP A 52 4.29 11.44 -8.85
N ALA A 53 4.84 11.14 -10.03
CA ALA A 53 4.96 9.76 -10.52
C ALA A 53 5.85 8.91 -9.59
N TRP A 54 6.99 9.43 -9.15
CA TRP A 54 7.85 8.76 -8.17
C TRP A 54 7.16 8.55 -6.83
N LEU A 55 6.48 9.57 -6.32
CA LEU A 55 5.75 9.46 -5.05
C LEU A 55 4.67 8.38 -5.11
N ALA A 56 3.84 8.40 -6.15
CA ALA A 56 2.78 7.41 -6.34
C ALA A 56 3.36 6.00 -6.50
N ALA A 57 4.33 5.84 -7.39
CA ALA A 57 4.92 4.55 -7.70
C ALA A 57 5.64 3.93 -6.49
N LEU A 58 6.44 4.72 -5.76
CA LEU A 58 7.13 4.24 -4.56
C LEU A 58 6.17 3.95 -3.41
N SER A 59 5.14 4.78 -3.22
CA SER A 59 4.13 4.53 -2.19
C SER A 59 3.36 3.25 -2.45
N GLU A 60 2.99 2.96 -3.69
CA GLU A 60 2.28 1.74 -4.06
C GLU A 60 3.20 0.52 -4.04
N PHE A 61 4.36 0.60 -4.69
CA PHE A 61 5.30 -0.52 -4.74
C PHE A 61 5.88 -0.80 -3.36
N GLY A 62 6.46 0.19 -2.70
CA GLY A 62 7.06 0.06 -1.38
C GLY A 62 6.02 -0.28 -0.32
N GLY A 63 4.88 0.40 -0.32
CA GLY A 63 3.76 0.13 0.59
C GLY A 63 3.19 -1.27 0.38
N GLY A 64 3.03 -1.70 -0.86
CA GLY A 64 2.59 -3.04 -1.21
C GLY A 64 3.55 -4.13 -0.73
N VAL A 65 4.83 -4.00 -1.02
CA VAL A 65 5.88 -4.96 -0.59
C VAL A 65 5.95 -5.05 0.93
N LEU A 66 6.00 -3.92 1.64
CA LEU A 66 6.02 -3.89 3.10
C LEU A 66 4.77 -4.53 3.70
N THR A 67 3.61 -4.33 3.07
CA THR A 67 2.35 -4.95 3.51
C THR A 67 2.37 -6.47 3.30
N VAL A 68 2.83 -6.96 2.15
CA VAL A 68 2.98 -8.42 1.90
C VAL A 68 3.88 -9.04 2.96
N LEU A 69 5.05 -8.47 3.19
CA LEU A 69 6.04 -8.99 4.13
C LEU A 69 5.61 -8.80 5.60
N GLY A 70 4.71 -7.87 5.88
CA GLY A 70 4.38 -7.49 7.26
C GLY A 70 5.58 -6.90 7.97
N LEU A 71 6.31 -6.05 7.28
CA LEU A 71 7.55 -5.43 7.74
C LEU A 71 7.34 -3.94 7.97
N LEU A 72 7.94 -3.41 9.04
CA LEU A 72 7.85 -2.00 9.44
C LEU A 72 6.39 -1.51 9.54
N ASN A 73 5.50 -2.36 10.04
CA ASN A 73 4.10 -1.97 10.23
C ASN A 73 4.01 -0.76 11.18
N PRO A 74 3.23 0.28 10.90
CA PRO A 74 2.19 0.37 9.86
C PRO A 74 2.60 1.09 8.56
N LEU A 75 3.88 1.25 8.26
CA LEU A 75 4.35 2.04 7.10
C LEU A 75 3.81 1.53 5.75
N GLY A 76 3.72 0.20 5.56
CA GLY A 76 3.14 -0.38 4.35
C GLY A 76 1.70 0.09 4.11
N PRO A 77 0.77 -0.20 5.02
CA PRO A 77 -0.61 0.29 4.94
C PRO A 77 -0.73 1.81 4.79
N ILE A 78 0.09 2.60 5.47
CA ILE A 78 0.10 4.07 5.34
C ILE A 78 0.43 4.49 3.90
N GLY A 79 1.43 3.85 3.28
CA GLY A 79 1.78 4.11 1.88
C GLY A 79 0.61 3.83 0.93
N VAL A 80 -0.09 2.73 1.15
CA VAL A 80 -1.30 2.38 0.38
C VAL A 80 -2.41 3.40 0.58
N ILE A 81 -2.69 3.79 1.82
CA ILE A 81 -3.72 4.80 2.14
C ILE A 81 -3.39 6.12 1.44
N GLY A 82 -2.14 6.56 1.52
CA GLY A 82 -1.70 7.81 0.90
C GLY A 82 -1.89 7.82 -0.61
N SER A 83 -1.41 6.81 -1.31
CA SER A 83 -1.54 6.71 -2.77
C SER A 83 -2.99 6.56 -3.22
N MET A 84 -3.79 5.78 -2.51
CA MET A 84 -5.21 5.58 -2.84
C MET A 84 -6.06 6.82 -2.54
N SER A 85 -5.75 7.56 -1.49
CA SER A 85 -6.39 8.85 -1.20
C SER A 85 -6.11 9.86 -2.31
N MET A 86 -4.85 9.93 -2.76
CA MET A 86 -4.47 10.78 -3.88
C MET A 86 -5.22 10.40 -5.16
N ALA A 87 -5.27 9.10 -5.48
CA ALA A 87 -6.00 8.60 -6.64
C ALA A 87 -7.50 8.93 -6.57
N THR A 88 -8.10 8.80 -5.40
CA THR A 88 -9.52 9.15 -5.18
C THR A 88 -9.79 10.62 -5.51
N ILE A 89 -8.93 11.51 -5.05
CA ILE A 89 -9.11 12.96 -5.21
C ILE A 89 -8.79 13.39 -6.64
N THR A 90 -7.66 12.93 -7.20
CA THR A 90 -7.13 13.47 -8.46
C THR A 90 -7.65 12.77 -9.70
N ALA A 91 -7.66 11.45 -9.71
CA ALA A 91 -8.03 10.67 -10.89
C ALA A 91 -9.53 10.33 -10.95
N HIS A 92 -10.18 10.26 -9.81
CA HIS A 92 -11.57 9.82 -9.69
C HIS A 92 -12.51 10.92 -9.15
N GLY A 93 -11.99 12.08 -8.79
CA GLY A 93 -12.78 13.19 -8.28
C GLY A 93 -13.82 13.67 -9.29
N GLY A 94 -15.04 13.97 -8.81
CA GLY A 94 -16.13 14.45 -9.65
C GLY A 94 -16.84 13.38 -10.49
N LYS A 95 -16.43 12.11 -10.37
CA LYS A 95 -17.07 10.97 -11.05
C LYS A 95 -18.00 10.23 -10.11
N PRO A 96 -19.02 9.48 -10.62
CA PRO A 96 -19.75 8.51 -9.81
C PRO A 96 -18.81 7.53 -9.15
N ILE A 97 -19.20 6.95 -8.00
CA ILE A 97 -18.33 6.06 -7.23
C ILE A 97 -17.97 4.76 -7.97
N TRP A 98 -18.81 4.32 -8.88
CA TRP A 98 -18.71 3.01 -9.51
C TRP A 98 -17.51 2.89 -10.45
N VAL A 99 -16.78 1.77 -10.33
CA VAL A 99 -15.58 1.49 -11.16
C VAL A 99 -15.92 1.46 -12.66
N THR A 100 -17.10 1.01 -13.03
CA THR A 100 -17.59 1.00 -14.43
C THR A 100 -17.72 2.39 -15.05
N GLU A 101 -17.82 3.42 -14.22
CA GLU A 101 -17.90 4.82 -14.61
C GLU A 101 -16.60 5.59 -14.32
N GLY A 102 -15.52 4.86 -14.05
CA GLY A 102 -14.22 5.44 -13.71
C GLY A 102 -14.14 6.00 -12.30
N GLY A 103 -15.02 5.56 -11.40
CA GLY A 103 -15.11 6.05 -10.03
C GLY A 103 -14.09 5.43 -9.07
N ALA A 104 -14.11 5.92 -7.84
CA ALA A 104 -13.14 5.60 -6.79
C ALA A 104 -13.47 4.34 -5.98
N GLU A 105 -14.35 3.47 -6.46
CA GLU A 105 -14.76 2.25 -5.76
C GLU A 105 -13.57 1.40 -5.29
N LEU A 106 -12.61 1.14 -6.19
CA LEU A 106 -11.42 0.35 -5.87
C LEU A 106 -10.45 1.08 -4.93
N PRO A 107 -10.09 2.34 -5.16
CA PRO A 107 -9.28 3.10 -4.20
C PRO A 107 -9.88 3.15 -2.80
N ILE A 108 -11.17 3.38 -2.67
CA ILE A 108 -11.86 3.43 -1.37
C ILE A 108 -11.83 2.07 -0.68
N THR A 109 -12.06 0.98 -1.41
CA THR A 109 -11.95 -0.39 -0.88
C THR A 109 -10.54 -0.69 -0.39
N ASN A 110 -9.52 -0.28 -1.14
CA ASN A 110 -8.13 -0.45 -0.75
C ASN A 110 -7.77 0.37 0.51
N ILE A 111 -8.29 1.59 0.63
CA ILE A 111 -8.12 2.42 1.84
C ILE A 111 -8.73 1.72 3.05
N ALA A 112 -9.94 1.20 2.92
CA ALA A 112 -10.61 0.48 4.02
C ALA A 112 -9.82 -0.76 4.45
N ALA A 113 -9.36 -1.57 3.50
CA ALA A 113 -8.54 -2.75 3.77
C ALA A 113 -7.19 -2.40 4.41
N ALA A 114 -6.51 -1.38 3.91
CA ALA A 114 -5.24 -0.90 4.48
C ALA A 114 -5.43 -0.33 5.89
N THR A 115 -6.51 0.39 6.13
CA THR A 115 -6.86 0.91 7.46
C THR A 115 -7.11 -0.23 8.44
N ALA A 116 -7.83 -1.26 8.02
CA ALA A 116 -8.06 -2.45 8.85
C ALA A 116 -6.73 -3.14 9.23
N LEU A 117 -5.82 -3.29 8.28
CA LEU A 117 -4.49 -3.84 8.55
C LEU A 117 -3.65 -2.95 9.48
N MET A 118 -3.72 -1.64 9.30
CA MET A 118 -3.01 -0.68 10.15
C MET A 118 -3.46 -0.79 11.61
N LEU A 119 -4.76 -0.87 11.84
CA LEU A 119 -5.34 -0.95 13.17
C LEU A 119 -5.14 -2.33 13.83
N ASN A 120 -5.21 -3.40 13.02
CA ASN A 120 -5.05 -4.78 13.52
C ASN A 120 -3.58 -5.14 13.80
N GLY A 121 -2.64 -4.49 13.15
CA GLY A 121 -1.24 -4.86 13.15
C GLY A 121 -0.89 -5.98 12.14
N PRO A 122 0.40 -6.37 12.05
CA PRO A 122 0.91 -7.23 10.97
C PRO A 122 0.53 -8.70 11.11
N GLY A 123 0.05 -9.14 12.28
CA GLY A 123 -0.31 -10.52 12.56
C GLY A 123 0.88 -11.43 12.89
N LYS A 124 0.58 -12.67 13.23
CA LYS A 124 1.58 -13.66 13.65
C LYS A 124 2.53 -14.08 12.52
N PHE A 125 2.02 -14.14 11.29
CA PHE A 125 2.78 -14.53 10.09
C PHE A 125 3.41 -13.33 9.39
N SER A 126 4.17 -12.51 10.13
CA SER A 126 4.82 -11.31 9.62
C SER A 126 6.29 -11.27 9.96
N LEU A 127 7.09 -10.54 9.17
CA LEU A 127 8.52 -10.37 9.46
C LEU A 127 8.74 -9.54 10.73
N ASP A 128 7.88 -8.57 11.03
CA ASP A 128 7.96 -7.82 12.29
C ASP A 128 7.84 -8.74 13.50
N ARG A 129 6.94 -9.72 13.42
CA ARG A 129 6.76 -10.69 14.51
C ARG A 129 7.92 -11.66 14.60
N ALA A 130 8.43 -12.13 13.47
CA ALA A 130 9.60 -13.01 13.43
C ALA A 130 10.84 -12.33 13.99
N SER A 131 11.05 -11.05 13.66
CA SER A 131 12.16 -10.25 14.20
C SER A 131 12.04 -10.01 15.71
N ALA A 132 10.83 -9.73 16.19
CA ALA A 132 10.59 -9.54 17.63
C ALA A 132 10.80 -10.84 18.45
N SER A 133 10.54 -12.01 17.89
CA SER A 133 10.76 -13.29 18.56
C SER A 133 12.22 -13.71 18.62
N GLY A 134 13.08 -13.12 17.80
CA GLY A 134 14.52 -13.36 17.77
C GLY A 134 15.33 -12.58 18.81
N PHE A 135 14.73 -11.59 19.47
CA PHE A 135 15.39 -10.89 20.56
C PHE A 135 15.18 -11.65 21.88
N PRO A 136 16.27 -12.03 22.58
CA PRO A 136 16.13 -12.61 23.91
C PRO A 136 15.43 -11.57 24.80
N THR A 137 14.25 -11.92 25.28
CA THR A 137 13.60 -11.16 26.34
C THR A 137 14.52 -11.19 27.54
N CYS A 138 15.07 -10.03 27.90
CA CYS A 138 15.77 -9.87 29.17
C CYS A 138 14.76 -10.20 30.27
N SER A 139 14.84 -11.40 30.81
CA SER A 139 14.05 -11.80 31.97
C SER A 139 14.45 -10.88 33.12
N ARG A 140 13.55 -10.01 33.51
CA ARG A 140 13.69 -9.27 34.79
C ARG A 140 13.86 -10.31 35.88
N PRO A 141 14.94 -10.29 36.67
CA PRO A 141 15.01 -11.15 37.85
C PRO A 141 13.87 -10.73 38.78
N SER A 142 13.01 -11.67 39.13
CA SER A 142 12.04 -11.49 40.21
C SER A 142 12.83 -11.27 41.48
N GLY A 143 12.87 -10.03 41.95
CA GLY A 143 13.40 -9.69 43.26
C GLY A 143 12.48 -10.31 44.32
N SER A 144 13.02 -11.23 45.05
CA SER A 144 12.51 -11.74 46.33
C SER A 144 12.68 -10.68 47.42
#